data_009ac6012a899121478487a21814e0c7
#
_entry.id   009ac6012a899121478487a21814e0c7
#
_cell.length_a   1.000
_cell.length_b   1.000
_cell.length_c   1.000
_cell.angle_alpha   90.00
_cell.angle_beta   90.00
_cell.angle_gamma   90.00
#
_symmetry.space_group_name_H-M   'P 1'
#
loop_
_entity.id
_entity.type
_entity.pdbx_description
1 polymer ?
#
loop_
_entity_poly.entity_id
_entity_poly.type
_entity_poly.pdbx_seq_one_letter_code
_entity_poly.pdbx_strand_id
1 'polypeptide(L)'
;MYEVALDNVNYSYGSNQVLRDITLTAEAGDFVCLLGPSGCGKSTLLRLLAGLAMPTSGSITLDGEEIKGPGLNRGVVFQDYSLFPWMTAGQNIILALEQAFPDKKKVEYQEAALGYLEMVGLGDSFNKLPGQMSGGMRQRGAIARAFAINAPVLLMDEPFGALDAITRARLQDLLLQLWQQKEGERKTVFFVTRDVEEAILLANRIVVLGLNPGSVKGVFEVELPRPRIRQELYHKEPFLILRDKLVTVLHENILSELDGGQTVRTAGEGI
;
A
#
# COMPACT_ATOMS: atom_id res chain seq x y z
N MET A 1 -5.28 16.08 7.12
CA MET A 1 -5.03 14.65 7.40
C MET A 1 -6.38 13.98 7.48
N TYR A 2 -6.47 12.70 7.14
CA TYR A 2 -7.76 11.98 7.09
C TYR A 2 -7.64 10.69 7.89
N GLU A 3 -8.57 10.49 8.83
CA GLU A 3 -8.78 9.20 9.47
C GLU A 3 -9.43 8.24 8.47
N VAL A 4 -9.08 6.96 8.54
CA VAL A 4 -9.71 5.89 7.75
C VAL A 4 -10.23 4.83 8.71
N ALA A 5 -11.53 4.60 8.72
CA ALA A 5 -12.14 3.58 9.55
C ALA A 5 -12.86 2.52 8.70
N LEU A 6 -12.62 1.27 9.05
CA LEU A 6 -13.30 0.09 8.53
C LEU A 6 -14.10 -0.54 9.67
N ASP A 7 -15.39 -0.73 9.47
CA ASP A 7 -16.28 -1.33 10.46
C ASP A 7 -16.94 -2.59 9.89
N ASN A 8 -16.56 -3.75 10.45
CA ASN A 8 -17.08 -5.08 10.10
C ASN A 8 -17.13 -5.34 8.59
N VAL A 9 -16.09 -4.92 7.86
CA VAL A 9 -16.01 -5.00 6.42
C VAL A 9 -15.87 -6.46 5.97
N ASN A 10 -16.81 -6.90 5.15
CA ASN A 10 -16.82 -8.18 4.47
C ASN A 10 -16.80 -7.97 2.97
N TYR A 11 -16.14 -8.87 2.24
CA TYR A 11 -16.11 -8.83 0.79
C TYR A 11 -16.04 -10.20 0.16
N SER A 12 -16.84 -10.40 -0.90
CA SER A 12 -16.89 -11.65 -1.68
C SER A 12 -16.87 -11.37 -3.18
N TYR A 13 -16.15 -12.21 -3.92
CA TYR A 13 -16.29 -12.32 -5.38
C TYR A 13 -17.29 -13.46 -5.69
N GLY A 14 -18.53 -13.12 -6.00
CA GLY A 14 -19.61 -14.13 -6.12
C GLY A 14 -19.80 -14.88 -4.80
N SER A 15 -19.64 -16.20 -4.82
CA SER A 15 -19.73 -17.06 -3.63
C SER A 15 -18.43 -17.16 -2.82
N ASN A 16 -17.33 -16.66 -3.33
CA ASN A 16 -16.03 -16.76 -2.66
C ASN A 16 -15.79 -15.57 -1.72
N GLN A 17 -15.89 -15.80 -0.42
CA GLN A 17 -15.58 -14.77 0.58
C GLN A 17 -14.08 -14.58 0.69
N VAL A 18 -13.62 -13.36 0.39
CA VAL A 18 -12.19 -12.98 0.40
C VAL A 18 -11.80 -12.27 1.68
N LEU A 19 -12.67 -11.41 2.22
CA LEU A 19 -12.44 -10.69 3.47
C LEU A 19 -13.61 -10.95 4.42
N ARG A 20 -13.28 -11.12 5.71
CA ARG A 20 -14.26 -11.35 6.78
C ARG A 20 -13.96 -10.46 7.98
N ASP A 21 -15.01 -9.72 8.41
CA ASP A 21 -15.06 -8.96 9.65
C ASP A 21 -13.81 -8.08 9.87
N ILE A 22 -13.38 -7.36 8.82
CA ILE A 22 -12.25 -6.45 8.91
C ILE A 22 -12.70 -5.20 9.65
N THR A 23 -12.20 -5.04 10.87
CA THR A 23 -12.38 -3.82 11.67
C THR A 23 -11.01 -3.23 11.99
N LEU A 24 -10.78 -1.99 11.55
CA LEU A 24 -9.50 -1.31 11.67
C LEU A 24 -9.73 0.20 11.59
N THR A 25 -9.04 0.95 12.44
CA THR A 25 -8.96 2.41 12.32
C THR A 25 -7.51 2.82 12.13
N ALA A 26 -7.24 3.62 11.11
CA ALA A 26 -5.97 4.32 10.91
C ALA A 26 -6.20 5.78 11.23
N GLU A 27 -5.46 6.29 12.21
CA GLU A 27 -5.52 7.69 12.59
C GLU A 27 -4.96 8.58 11.47
N ALA A 28 -5.36 9.84 11.48
CA ALA A 28 -4.91 10.81 10.50
C ALA A 28 -3.38 10.98 10.53
N GLY A 29 -2.72 10.62 9.42
CA GLY A 29 -1.26 10.63 9.30
C GLY A 29 -0.58 9.32 9.69
N ASP A 30 -1.31 8.25 9.96
CA ASP A 30 -0.75 6.93 10.20
C ASP A 30 -0.09 6.35 8.95
N PHE A 31 1.00 5.62 9.18
CA PHE A 31 1.60 4.73 8.19
C PHE A 31 1.29 3.28 8.59
N VAL A 32 0.26 2.71 7.96
CA VAL A 32 -0.22 1.35 8.24
C VAL A 32 0.34 0.39 7.20
N CYS A 33 1.12 -0.61 7.64
CA CYS A 33 1.50 -1.72 6.77
C CYS A 33 0.52 -2.88 6.90
N LEU A 34 0.03 -3.35 5.76
CA LEU A 34 -0.76 -4.58 5.65
C LEU A 34 0.18 -5.74 5.29
N LEU A 35 0.38 -6.64 6.23
CA LEU A 35 1.28 -7.78 6.12
C LEU A 35 0.47 -9.08 6.09
N GLY A 36 0.92 -10.08 5.36
CA GLY A 36 0.25 -11.38 5.31
C GLY A 36 0.63 -12.18 4.08
N PRO A 37 0.30 -13.47 4.03
CA PRO A 37 0.62 -14.36 2.92
C PRO A 37 -0.08 -13.95 1.62
N SER A 38 0.37 -14.55 0.50
CA SER A 38 -0.27 -14.32 -0.81
C SER A 38 -1.71 -14.84 -0.79
N GLY A 39 -2.65 -14.08 -1.36
CA GLY A 39 -4.05 -14.49 -1.42
C GLY A 39 -4.89 -14.13 -0.19
N CYS A 40 -4.33 -13.57 0.89
CA CYS A 40 -5.10 -13.20 2.09
C CYS A 40 -5.98 -11.93 1.93
N GLY A 41 -6.09 -11.37 0.73
CA GLY A 41 -7.01 -10.24 0.47
C GLY A 41 -6.43 -8.84 0.62
N LYS A 42 -5.10 -8.65 0.82
CA LYS A 42 -4.46 -7.32 0.98
C LYS A 42 -4.79 -6.37 -0.18
N SER A 43 -4.57 -6.81 -1.42
CA SER A 43 -4.88 -6.03 -2.61
C SER A 43 -6.38 -5.78 -2.77
N THR A 44 -7.23 -6.72 -2.33
CA THR A 44 -8.68 -6.55 -2.29
C THR A 44 -9.05 -5.47 -1.29
N LEU A 45 -8.46 -5.49 -0.10
CA LEU A 45 -8.68 -4.45 0.92
C LEU A 45 -8.27 -3.06 0.40
N LEU A 46 -7.11 -2.96 -0.29
CA LEU A 46 -6.71 -1.69 -0.93
C LEU A 46 -7.70 -1.23 -2.01
N ARG A 47 -8.28 -2.14 -2.79
CA ARG A 47 -9.32 -1.79 -3.78
C ARG A 47 -10.58 -1.25 -3.14
N LEU A 48 -10.99 -1.81 -2.00
CA LEU A 48 -12.12 -1.28 -1.22
C LEU A 48 -11.79 0.12 -0.69
N LEU A 49 -10.62 0.32 -0.10
CA LEU A 49 -10.14 1.63 0.36
C LEU A 49 -10.05 2.65 -0.78
N ALA A 50 -9.68 2.22 -1.98
CA ALA A 50 -9.66 3.08 -3.17
C ALA A 50 -11.06 3.42 -3.70
N GLY A 51 -12.11 2.74 -3.23
CA GLY A 51 -13.46 2.86 -3.77
C GLY A 51 -13.65 2.23 -5.14
N LEU A 52 -12.74 1.32 -5.55
CA LEU A 52 -12.81 0.57 -6.81
C LEU A 52 -13.69 -0.67 -6.71
N ALA A 53 -14.04 -1.06 -5.50
CA ALA A 53 -15.04 -2.06 -5.17
C ALA A 53 -15.74 -1.62 -3.88
N MET A 54 -16.96 -2.11 -3.66
CA MET A 54 -17.72 -1.82 -2.45
C MET A 54 -17.76 -3.06 -1.57
N PRO A 55 -17.73 -2.91 -0.23
CA PRO A 55 -17.87 -4.03 0.68
C PRO A 55 -19.22 -4.73 0.46
N THR A 56 -19.27 -6.05 0.67
CA THR A 56 -20.53 -6.83 0.63
C THR A 56 -21.37 -6.51 1.86
N SER A 57 -20.74 -6.23 3.00
CA SER A 57 -21.35 -5.71 4.22
C SER A 57 -20.29 -4.95 5.05
N GLY A 58 -20.74 -4.18 6.02
CA GLY A 58 -19.90 -3.25 6.77
C GLY A 58 -19.71 -1.94 6.01
N SER A 59 -18.90 -1.04 6.55
CA SER A 59 -18.66 0.28 5.97
C SER A 59 -17.20 0.68 6.03
N ILE A 60 -16.79 1.54 5.11
CA ILE A 60 -15.46 2.18 5.09
C ILE A 60 -15.68 3.69 5.04
N THR A 61 -15.13 4.39 5.99
CA THR A 61 -15.21 5.85 6.06
C THR A 61 -13.85 6.51 5.93
N LEU A 62 -13.86 7.69 5.37
CA LEU A 62 -12.71 8.57 5.24
C LEU A 62 -13.07 9.90 5.88
N ASP A 63 -12.46 10.20 7.03
CA ASP A 63 -12.78 11.37 7.85
C ASP A 63 -14.28 11.47 8.20
N GLY A 64 -14.88 10.31 8.55
CA GLY A 64 -16.30 10.16 8.88
C GLY A 64 -17.26 10.07 7.68
N GLU A 65 -16.79 10.33 6.45
CA GLU A 65 -17.59 10.19 5.23
C GLU A 65 -17.43 8.81 4.59
N GLU A 66 -18.53 8.15 4.28
CA GLU A 66 -18.51 6.82 3.65
C GLU A 66 -17.92 6.87 2.23
N ILE A 67 -17.03 5.94 1.93
CA ILE A 67 -16.45 5.76 0.59
C ILE A 67 -17.50 5.17 -0.35
N LYS A 68 -17.96 5.98 -1.33
CA LYS A 68 -18.98 5.58 -2.32
C LYS A 68 -18.43 5.36 -3.73
N GLY A 69 -17.13 5.52 -3.93
CA GLY A 69 -16.48 5.37 -5.22
C GLY A 69 -15.04 5.89 -5.22
N PRO A 70 -14.35 5.85 -6.37
CA PRO A 70 -13.03 6.44 -6.54
C PRO A 70 -13.05 7.94 -6.28
N GLY A 71 -11.92 8.48 -5.78
CA GLY A 71 -11.80 9.92 -5.49
C GLY A 71 -10.36 10.41 -5.51
N LEU A 72 -10.16 11.70 -5.79
CA LEU A 72 -8.84 12.34 -5.82
C LEU A 72 -8.22 12.51 -4.41
N ASN A 73 -8.99 12.28 -3.36
CA ASN A 73 -8.51 12.24 -1.98
C ASN A 73 -7.70 10.96 -1.64
N ARG A 74 -7.54 10.05 -2.62
CA ARG A 74 -6.77 8.81 -2.50
C ARG A 74 -5.84 8.64 -3.70
N GLY A 75 -4.53 8.64 -3.45
CA GLY A 75 -3.51 8.28 -4.43
C GLY A 75 -3.26 6.78 -4.39
N VAL A 76 -3.24 6.10 -5.54
CA VAL A 76 -3.09 4.65 -5.62
C VAL A 76 -1.87 4.26 -6.45
N VAL A 77 -1.04 3.36 -5.90
CA VAL A 77 0.03 2.67 -6.62
C VAL A 77 -0.34 1.20 -6.68
N PHE A 78 -0.67 0.71 -7.87
CA PHE A 78 -1.01 -0.69 -8.12
C PHE A 78 0.22 -1.55 -8.39
N GLN A 79 0.12 -2.85 -8.15
CA GLN A 79 1.18 -3.81 -8.39
C GLN A 79 1.58 -3.93 -9.87
N ASP A 80 0.65 -3.68 -10.80
CA ASP A 80 0.86 -3.70 -12.26
C ASP A 80 1.32 -2.35 -12.84
N TYR A 81 1.65 -1.40 -11.96
CA TYR A 81 2.11 -0.02 -12.25
C TYR A 81 1.03 0.90 -12.84
N SER A 82 0.04 0.40 -13.54
CA SER A 82 -1.13 1.10 -14.11
C SER A 82 -0.82 2.42 -14.82
N LEU A 83 0.35 2.53 -15.46
CA LEU A 83 0.65 3.65 -16.35
C LEU A 83 -0.10 3.47 -17.66
N PHE A 84 -0.66 4.58 -18.20
CA PHE A 84 -1.30 4.56 -19.52
C PHE A 84 -0.24 4.30 -20.60
N PRO A 85 -0.29 3.17 -21.31
CA PRO A 85 0.79 2.74 -22.21
C PRO A 85 0.95 3.61 -23.45
N TRP A 86 -0.06 4.38 -23.82
CA TRP A 86 -0.06 5.33 -24.94
C TRP A 86 0.38 6.75 -24.55
N MET A 87 0.67 6.99 -23.26
CA MET A 87 1.17 8.26 -22.74
C MET A 87 2.61 8.12 -22.28
N THR A 88 3.42 9.17 -22.47
CA THR A 88 4.78 9.20 -21.93
C THR A 88 4.77 9.25 -20.39
N ALA A 89 5.92 9.01 -19.75
CA ALA A 89 6.03 9.13 -18.29
C ALA A 89 5.58 10.51 -17.80
N GLY A 90 6.02 11.60 -18.46
CA GLY A 90 5.58 12.95 -18.14
C GLY A 90 4.07 13.16 -18.33
N GLN A 91 3.51 12.67 -19.43
CA GLN A 91 2.08 12.79 -19.71
C GLN A 91 1.20 12.04 -18.70
N ASN A 92 1.65 10.88 -18.21
CA ASN A 92 0.97 10.14 -17.14
C ASN A 92 0.86 10.97 -15.84
N ILE A 93 1.88 11.76 -15.52
CA ILE A 93 1.88 12.61 -14.32
C ILE A 93 1.08 13.89 -14.59
N ILE A 94 1.23 14.49 -15.76
CA ILE A 94 0.47 15.70 -16.17
C ILE A 94 -1.02 15.42 -16.05
N LEU A 95 -1.51 14.30 -16.59
CA LEU A 95 -2.92 13.93 -16.49
C LEU A 95 -3.41 13.89 -15.03
N ALA A 96 -2.60 13.32 -14.13
CA ALA A 96 -2.93 13.27 -12.72
C ALA A 96 -2.96 14.67 -12.08
N LEU A 97 -2.03 15.56 -12.45
CA LEU A 97 -1.97 16.94 -12.00
C LEU A 97 -3.15 17.76 -12.51
N GLU A 98 -3.54 17.59 -13.78
CA GLU A 98 -4.68 18.28 -14.39
C GLU A 98 -6.00 17.93 -13.67
N GLN A 99 -6.15 16.67 -13.27
CA GLN A 99 -7.33 16.24 -12.50
C GLN A 99 -7.32 16.77 -11.06
N ALA A 100 -6.16 16.83 -10.42
CA ALA A 100 -6.05 17.26 -9.02
C ALA A 100 -6.05 18.79 -8.87
N PHE A 101 -5.56 19.52 -9.86
CA PHE A 101 -5.34 20.97 -9.81
C PHE A 101 -5.77 21.64 -11.13
N PRO A 102 -7.06 21.68 -11.49
CA PRO A 102 -7.54 22.05 -12.82
C PRO A 102 -7.22 23.49 -13.25
N ASP A 103 -6.92 24.38 -12.30
CA ASP A 103 -6.72 25.80 -12.55
C ASP A 103 -5.27 26.19 -12.91
N LYS A 104 -4.33 25.23 -12.99
CA LYS A 104 -2.94 25.49 -13.29
C LYS A 104 -2.71 25.67 -14.81
N LYS A 105 -1.64 26.40 -15.16
CA LYS A 105 -1.22 26.57 -16.55
C LYS A 105 -0.45 25.35 -17.04
N LYS A 106 -0.49 25.09 -18.35
CA LYS A 106 0.19 23.95 -18.99
C LYS A 106 1.69 23.87 -18.66
N VAL A 107 2.36 25.01 -18.55
CA VAL A 107 3.80 25.06 -18.20
C VAL A 107 4.03 24.57 -16.77
N GLU A 108 3.17 24.96 -15.83
CA GLU A 108 3.26 24.54 -14.43
C GLU A 108 3.08 23.02 -14.25
N TYR A 109 2.21 22.40 -15.05
CA TYR A 109 2.07 20.93 -15.06
C TYR A 109 3.34 20.24 -15.58
N GLN A 110 3.95 20.79 -16.64
CA GLN A 110 5.18 20.23 -17.21
C GLN A 110 6.34 20.30 -16.22
N GLU A 111 6.55 21.45 -15.60
CA GLU A 111 7.58 21.66 -14.58
C GLU A 111 7.36 20.76 -13.35
N ALA A 112 6.14 20.69 -12.84
CA ALA A 112 5.79 19.84 -11.73
C ALA A 112 5.98 18.35 -12.06
N ALA A 113 5.54 17.91 -13.23
CA ALA A 113 5.70 16.52 -13.68
C ALA A 113 7.17 16.15 -13.83
N LEU A 114 8.01 17.04 -14.35
CA LEU A 114 9.45 16.83 -14.41
C LEU A 114 10.04 16.70 -13.02
N GLY A 115 9.70 17.59 -12.08
CA GLY A 115 10.16 17.54 -10.70
C GLY A 115 9.80 16.22 -10.00
N TYR A 116 8.57 15.69 -10.20
CA TYR A 116 8.19 14.39 -9.66
C TYR A 116 8.97 13.23 -10.29
N LEU A 117 9.29 13.30 -11.59
CA LEU A 117 10.15 12.31 -12.24
C LEU A 117 11.59 12.38 -11.76
N GLU A 118 12.16 13.57 -11.58
CA GLU A 118 13.49 13.78 -11.02
C GLU A 118 13.60 13.22 -9.59
N MET A 119 12.58 13.44 -8.77
CA MET A 119 12.48 12.92 -7.40
C MET A 119 12.66 11.40 -7.33
N VAL A 120 12.13 10.66 -8.31
CA VAL A 120 12.28 9.20 -8.41
C VAL A 120 13.43 8.75 -9.35
N GLY A 121 14.28 9.67 -9.77
CA GLY A 121 15.42 9.41 -10.66
C GLY A 121 15.03 9.02 -12.09
N LEU A 122 13.99 9.67 -12.63
CA LEU A 122 13.46 9.44 -13.98
C LEU A 122 13.37 10.73 -14.82
N GLY A 123 14.08 11.81 -14.48
CA GLY A 123 14.01 13.08 -15.23
C GLY A 123 14.26 12.89 -16.72
N ASP A 124 15.30 12.14 -17.11
CA ASP A 124 15.65 11.82 -18.51
C ASP A 124 14.62 10.93 -19.23
N SER A 125 13.60 10.48 -18.52
CA SER A 125 12.58 9.55 -19.05
C SER A 125 11.24 10.24 -19.31
N PHE A 126 11.14 11.55 -19.16
CA PHE A 126 9.92 12.31 -19.31
C PHE A 126 9.16 11.99 -20.60
N ASN A 127 9.89 11.86 -21.72
CA ASN A 127 9.32 11.60 -23.05
C ASN A 127 9.25 10.09 -23.40
N LYS A 128 9.63 9.17 -22.53
CA LYS A 128 9.55 7.74 -22.79
C LYS A 128 8.16 7.20 -22.55
N LEU A 129 7.71 6.32 -23.45
CA LEU A 129 6.49 5.52 -23.24
C LEU A 129 6.78 4.40 -22.24
N PRO A 130 5.77 3.90 -21.49
CA PRO A 130 5.93 2.77 -20.56
C PRO A 130 6.56 1.52 -21.21
N GLY A 131 6.27 1.25 -22.51
CA GLY A 131 6.89 0.16 -23.25
C GLY A 131 8.40 0.31 -23.49
N GLN A 132 8.95 1.51 -23.33
CA GLN A 132 10.39 1.82 -23.45
C GLN A 132 11.09 1.84 -22.08
N MET A 133 10.35 1.57 -20.98
CA MET A 133 10.83 1.63 -19.62
C MET A 133 10.96 0.21 -19.03
N SER A 134 11.98 -0.01 -18.21
CA SER A 134 12.07 -1.24 -17.41
C SER A 134 10.93 -1.34 -16.39
N GLY A 135 10.69 -2.54 -15.83
CA GLY A 135 9.69 -2.74 -14.76
C GLY A 135 9.89 -1.78 -13.59
N GLY A 136 11.13 -1.67 -13.10
CA GLY A 136 11.46 -0.74 -12.02
C GLY A 136 11.31 0.74 -12.39
N MET A 137 11.52 1.13 -13.65
CA MET A 137 11.24 2.49 -14.11
C MET A 137 9.74 2.77 -14.13
N ARG A 138 8.93 1.83 -14.63
CA ARG A 138 7.46 1.98 -14.62
C ARG A 138 6.93 2.11 -13.20
N GLN A 139 7.45 1.32 -12.28
CA GLN A 139 7.08 1.36 -10.86
C GLN A 139 7.39 2.73 -10.22
N ARG A 140 8.61 3.24 -10.45
CA ARG A 140 8.98 4.59 -10.02
C ARG A 140 8.10 5.67 -10.62
N GLY A 141 7.75 5.56 -11.91
CA GLY A 141 6.81 6.46 -12.57
C GLY A 141 5.41 6.43 -11.96
N ALA A 142 4.90 5.25 -11.59
CA ALA A 142 3.61 5.10 -10.92
C ALA A 142 3.62 5.72 -9.51
N ILE A 143 4.71 5.58 -8.78
CA ILE A 143 4.91 6.23 -7.48
C ILE A 143 4.90 7.76 -7.66
N ALA A 144 5.68 8.30 -8.62
CA ALA A 144 5.70 9.72 -8.92
C ALA A 144 4.30 10.28 -9.25
N ARG A 145 3.52 9.54 -10.05
CA ARG A 145 2.13 9.90 -10.38
C ARG A 145 1.23 9.95 -9.16
N ALA A 146 1.33 8.97 -8.25
CA ALA A 146 0.53 8.92 -7.04
C ALA A 146 0.87 10.08 -6.08
N PHE A 147 2.14 10.47 -5.99
CA PHE A 147 2.54 11.65 -5.21
C PHE A 147 2.09 12.96 -5.85
N ALA A 148 2.05 13.06 -7.18
CA ALA A 148 1.67 14.26 -7.90
C ALA A 148 0.24 14.72 -7.58
N ILE A 149 -0.69 13.80 -7.34
CA ILE A 149 -2.09 14.10 -6.95
C ILE A 149 -2.14 14.85 -5.61
N ASN A 150 -1.12 14.72 -4.78
CA ASN A 150 -1.06 15.25 -3.40
C ASN A 150 -2.24 14.82 -2.52
N ALA A 151 -2.78 13.63 -2.75
CA ALA A 151 -3.89 13.08 -1.98
C ALA A 151 -3.53 12.94 -0.49
N PRO A 152 -4.49 13.18 0.45
CA PRO A 152 -4.27 13.00 1.88
C PRO A 152 -4.12 11.53 2.28
N VAL A 153 -4.60 10.58 1.46
CA VAL A 153 -4.43 9.14 1.67
C VAL A 153 -3.65 8.54 0.52
N LEU A 154 -2.67 7.69 0.83
CA LEU A 154 -1.88 6.92 -0.15
C LEU A 154 -2.11 5.43 0.05
N LEU A 155 -2.46 4.74 -1.01
CA LEU A 155 -2.71 3.31 -1.06
C LEU A 155 -1.66 2.68 -1.96
N MET A 156 -0.82 1.79 -1.42
CA MET A 156 0.33 1.24 -2.14
C MET A 156 0.32 -0.29 -2.08
N ASP A 157 0.19 -0.93 -3.24
CA ASP A 157 0.16 -2.39 -3.36
C ASP A 157 1.52 -2.92 -3.84
N GLU A 158 2.33 -3.43 -2.91
CA GLU A 158 3.70 -3.95 -3.13
C GLU A 158 4.56 -3.01 -4.01
N PRO A 159 4.65 -1.70 -3.67
CA PRO A 159 5.21 -0.68 -4.57
C PRO A 159 6.71 -0.83 -4.82
N PHE A 160 7.40 -1.71 -4.10
CA PHE A 160 8.84 -1.92 -4.25
C PHE A 160 9.20 -3.35 -4.68
N GLY A 161 8.20 -4.20 -5.00
CA GLY A 161 8.39 -5.62 -5.26
C GLY A 161 9.30 -5.94 -6.46
N ALA A 162 9.27 -5.13 -7.51
CA ALA A 162 10.06 -5.34 -8.74
C ALA A 162 11.39 -4.56 -8.77
N LEU A 163 11.82 -3.97 -7.65
CA LEU A 163 13.03 -3.15 -7.57
C LEU A 163 14.22 -3.94 -7.04
N ASP A 164 15.41 -3.61 -7.55
CA ASP A 164 16.66 -4.03 -6.92
C ASP A 164 16.83 -3.42 -5.52
N ALA A 165 17.68 -4.03 -4.69
CA ALA A 165 17.83 -3.67 -3.29
C ALA A 165 18.24 -2.20 -3.07
N ILE A 166 19.12 -1.65 -3.94
CA ILE A 166 19.61 -0.28 -3.80
C ILE A 166 18.52 0.73 -4.15
N THR A 167 17.82 0.51 -5.27
CA THR A 167 16.71 1.36 -5.71
C THR A 167 15.56 1.30 -4.71
N ARG A 168 15.24 0.10 -4.20
CA ARG A 168 14.22 -0.10 -3.14
C ARG A 168 14.56 0.72 -1.90
N ALA A 169 15.79 0.60 -1.40
CA ALA A 169 16.22 1.35 -0.22
C ALA A 169 16.08 2.86 -0.41
N ARG A 170 16.51 3.40 -1.55
CA ARG A 170 16.39 4.83 -1.86
C ARG A 170 14.94 5.31 -1.91
N LEU A 171 14.03 4.52 -2.49
CA LEU A 171 12.61 4.89 -2.58
C LEU A 171 11.88 4.76 -1.24
N GLN A 172 12.27 3.79 -0.40
CA GLN A 172 11.76 3.70 0.97
C GLN A 172 12.18 4.94 1.79
N ASP A 173 13.43 5.38 1.65
CA ASP A 173 13.92 6.58 2.33
C ASP A 173 13.19 7.83 1.80
N LEU A 174 13.00 7.94 0.49
CA LEU A 174 12.23 9.03 -0.12
C LEU A 174 10.78 9.02 0.38
N LEU A 175 10.12 7.86 0.41
CA LEU A 175 8.75 7.72 0.93
C LEU A 175 8.65 8.20 2.37
N LEU A 176 9.61 7.79 3.23
CA LEU A 176 9.66 8.24 4.61
C LEU A 176 9.89 9.74 4.73
N GLN A 177 10.79 10.32 3.93
CA GLN A 177 11.02 11.77 3.91
C GLN A 177 9.75 12.53 3.51
N LEU A 178 9.04 12.08 2.48
CA LEU A 178 7.80 12.69 2.01
C LEU A 178 6.66 12.53 3.02
N TRP A 179 6.61 11.40 3.70
CA TRP A 179 5.60 11.15 4.72
C TRP A 179 5.88 11.93 6.02
N GLN A 180 7.14 12.12 6.40
CA GLN A 180 7.56 12.83 7.62
C GLN A 180 7.50 14.37 7.49
N GLN A 181 7.16 14.90 6.29
CA GLN A 181 7.02 16.36 6.14
C GLN A 181 6.03 16.87 7.18
N LYS A 182 6.26 18.09 7.62
CA LYS A 182 5.56 18.88 8.66
C LYS A 182 4.45 18.17 9.44
N GLU A 183 4.55 18.20 10.73
CA GLU A 183 3.47 17.81 11.65
C GLU A 183 2.18 18.57 11.24
N GLY A 184 1.09 17.83 10.97
CA GLY A 184 -0.16 18.40 10.46
C GLY A 184 -0.40 18.22 8.96
N GLU A 185 0.62 17.85 8.16
CA GLU A 185 0.49 17.60 6.71
C GLU A 185 0.76 16.12 6.33
N ARG A 186 0.99 15.25 7.32
CA ARG A 186 1.28 13.83 7.05
C ARG A 186 0.12 13.15 6.37
N LYS A 187 0.43 12.38 5.32
CA LYS A 187 -0.56 11.55 4.63
C LYS A 187 -0.83 10.29 5.42
N THR A 188 -2.09 9.84 5.43
CA THR A 188 -2.41 8.49 5.91
C THR A 188 -2.02 7.49 4.82
N VAL A 189 -1.21 6.49 5.16
CA VAL A 189 -0.65 5.54 4.19
C VAL A 189 -1.10 4.13 4.53
N PHE A 190 -1.67 3.42 3.55
CA PHE A 190 -1.82 1.97 3.59
C PHE A 190 -0.84 1.35 2.60
N PHE A 191 0.04 0.54 3.13
CA PHE A 191 1.16 -0.03 2.39
C PHE A 191 1.12 -1.56 2.49
N VAL A 192 0.92 -2.23 1.38
CA VAL A 192 0.97 -3.69 1.30
C VAL A 192 2.40 -4.13 1.06
N THR A 193 2.88 -5.05 1.87
CA THR A 193 4.15 -5.73 1.68
C THR A 193 4.10 -7.16 2.16
N ARG A 194 5.09 -7.96 1.74
CA ARG A 194 5.37 -9.33 2.26
C ARG A 194 6.64 -9.35 3.09
N ASP A 195 7.36 -8.25 3.13
CA ASP A 195 8.63 -8.12 3.82
C ASP A 195 8.40 -7.54 5.22
N VAL A 196 8.71 -8.34 6.24
CA VAL A 196 8.54 -7.98 7.65
C VAL A 196 9.47 -6.82 8.03
N GLU A 197 10.71 -6.81 7.52
CA GLU A 197 11.68 -5.77 7.84
C GLU A 197 11.29 -4.44 7.20
N GLU A 198 10.75 -4.48 5.97
CA GLU A 198 10.17 -3.32 5.30
C GLU A 198 8.98 -2.75 6.10
N ALA A 199 8.08 -3.61 6.57
CA ALA A 199 6.94 -3.19 7.38
C ALA A 199 7.40 -2.49 8.68
N ILE A 200 8.38 -3.07 9.40
CA ILE A 200 8.92 -2.47 10.63
C ILE A 200 9.66 -1.15 10.35
N LEU A 201 10.39 -1.07 9.24
CA LEU A 201 11.09 0.14 8.86
C LEU A 201 10.14 1.31 8.60
N LEU A 202 9.05 1.05 7.85
CA LEU A 202 8.17 2.08 7.32
C LEU A 202 7.02 2.44 8.26
N ALA A 203 6.34 1.45 8.83
CA ALA A 203 5.08 1.64 9.53
C ALA A 203 5.22 2.24 10.93
N ASN A 204 4.19 2.91 11.40
CA ASN A 204 3.92 3.07 12.82
C ASN A 204 2.92 2.01 13.33
N ARG A 205 2.16 1.39 12.43
CA ARG A 205 1.23 0.29 12.75
C ARG A 205 1.31 -0.81 11.69
N ILE A 206 1.41 -2.07 12.12
CA ILE A 206 1.42 -3.25 11.23
C ILE A 206 0.19 -4.08 11.52
N VAL A 207 -0.60 -4.34 10.47
CA VAL A 207 -1.80 -5.18 10.53
C VAL A 207 -1.48 -6.49 9.81
N VAL A 208 -1.53 -7.60 10.52
CA VAL A 208 -1.33 -8.93 9.95
C VAL A 208 -2.67 -9.52 9.55
N LEU A 209 -2.81 -9.85 8.27
CA LEU A 209 -3.98 -10.53 7.71
C LEU A 209 -3.71 -12.03 7.57
N GLY A 210 -4.66 -12.84 8.00
CA GLY A 210 -4.68 -14.29 7.78
C GLY A 210 -5.40 -14.66 6.50
N LEU A 211 -5.36 -15.94 6.16
CA LEU A 211 -5.97 -16.51 4.94
C LEU A 211 -7.40 -17.05 5.19
N ASN A 212 -8.15 -17.25 4.14
CA ASN A 212 -9.32 -18.07 3.89
C ASN A 212 -10.49 -18.05 4.89
N PRO A 213 -11.24 -16.99 5.00
CA PRO A 213 -11.09 -15.68 4.37
C PRO A 213 -10.11 -14.78 5.13
N GLY A 214 -9.59 -13.77 4.43
CA GLY A 214 -8.72 -12.74 5.02
C GLY A 214 -9.39 -12.08 6.23
N SER A 215 -8.77 -12.16 7.38
CA SER A 215 -9.22 -11.53 8.63
C SER A 215 -8.03 -10.95 9.38
N VAL A 216 -8.26 -9.96 10.23
CA VAL A 216 -7.19 -9.39 11.06
C VAL A 216 -6.77 -10.41 12.12
N LYS A 217 -5.49 -10.82 12.10
CA LYS A 217 -4.89 -11.75 13.07
C LYS A 217 -4.13 -11.04 14.18
N GLY A 218 -3.71 -9.80 13.92
CA GLY A 218 -3.04 -8.99 14.93
C GLY A 218 -2.77 -7.59 14.39
N VAL A 219 -2.73 -6.65 15.31
CA VAL A 219 -2.32 -5.26 15.09
C VAL A 219 -1.14 -4.98 16.00
N PHE A 220 -0.04 -4.49 15.44
CA PHE A 220 1.22 -4.27 16.14
C PHE A 220 1.64 -2.82 15.99
N GLU A 221 1.79 -2.12 17.11
CA GLU A 221 2.39 -0.80 17.13
C GLU A 221 3.91 -0.91 16.99
N VAL A 222 4.51 -0.04 16.20
CA VAL A 222 5.96 0.00 15.99
C VAL A 222 6.55 1.13 16.81
N GLU A 223 6.84 0.86 18.08
CA GLU A 223 7.35 1.81 19.07
C GLU A 223 8.85 2.12 18.90
N LEU A 224 9.35 2.06 17.65
CA LEU A 224 10.73 2.36 17.33
C LEU A 224 10.86 3.84 16.97
N PRO A 225 11.80 4.58 17.59
CA PRO A 225 11.95 6.01 17.34
C PRO A 225 12.33 6.29 15.88
N ARG A 226 11.92 7.46 15.38
CA ARG A 226 12.28 7.97 14.05
C ARG A 226 13.35 9.08 14.18
N PRO A 227 14.25 9.29 13.21
CA PRO A 227 14.36 8.52 11.96
C PRO A 227 14.90 7.10 12.18
N ARG A 228 14.38 6.13 11.42
CA ARG A 228 14.84 4.74 11.47
C ARG A 228 15.93 4.53 10.43
N ILE A 229 17.17 4.46 10.90
CA ILE A 229 18.35 4.22 10.06
C ILE A 229 18.58 2.72 9.96
N ARG A 230 18.51 2.15 8.74
CA ARG A 230 18.58 0.69 8.50
C ARG A 230 19.77 0.01 9.18
N GLN A 231 20.96 0.59 9.00
CA GLN A 231 22.22 0.02 9.55
C GLN A 231 22.18 -0.14 11.06
N GLU A 232 21.51 0.77 11.77
CA GLU A 232 21.37 0.73 13.22
C GLU A 232 20.15 -0.08 13.66
N LEU A 233 19.04 0.01 12.89
CA LEU A 233 17.75 -0.54 13.24
C LEU A 233 17.79 -2.06 13.36
N TYR A 234 18.40 -2.73 12.40
CA TYR A 234 18.40 -4.20 12.30
C TYR A 234 19.17 -4.91 13.42
N HIS A 235 19.95 -4.19 14.20
CA HIS A 235 20.70 -4.71 15.35
C HIS A 235 20.08 -4.35 16.71
N LYS A 236 18.99 -3.56 16.71
CA LYS A 236 18.32 -3.15 17.96
C LYS A 236 17.43 -4.28 18.49
N GLU A 237 17.53 -4.57 19.77
CA GLU A 237 16.73 -5.60 20.44
C GLU A 237 15.22 -5.42 20.21
N PRO A 238 14.61 -4.22 20.35
CA PRO A 238 13.18 -4.03 20.08
C PRO A 238 12.77 -4.37 18.65
N PHE A 239 13.65 -4.13 17.65
CA PHE A 239 13.41 -4.53 16.27
C PHE A 239 13.37 -6.05 16.12
N LEU A 240 14.35 -6.76 16.71
CA LEU A 240 14.44 -8.21 16.65
C LEU A 240 13.24 -8.88 17.32
N ILE A 241 12.81 -8.38 18.48
CA ILE A 241 11.64 -8.87 19.21
C ILE A 241 10.37 -8.70 18.36
N LEU A 242 10.16 -7.52 17.77
CA LEU A 242 8.98 -7.27 16.95
C LEU A 242 8.99 -8.12 15.67
N ARG A 243 10.15 -8.25 15.00
CA ARG A 243 10.33 -9.11 13.83
C ARG A 243 9.96 -10.56 14.15
N ASP A 244 10.49 -11.12 15.25
CA ASP A 244 10.24 -12.49 15.63
C ASP A 244 8.75 -12.73 15.98
N LYS A 245 8.09 -11.76 16.64
CA LYS A 245 6.63 -11.80 16.88
C LYS A 245 5.84 -11.85 15.58
N LEU A 246 6.17 -10.98 14.63
CA LEU A 246 5.48 -10.91 13.33
C LEU A 246 5.68 -12.22 12.53
N VAL A 247 6.90 -12.74 12.51
CA VAL A 247 7.22 -14.01 11.83
C VAL A 247 6.46 -15.16 12.46
N THR A 248 6.37 -15.23 13.79
CA THR A 248 5.60 -16.27 14.51
C THR A 248 4.13 -16.21 14.10
N VAL A 249 3.49 -15.05 14.15
CA VAL A 249 2.08 -14.90 13.78
C VAL A 249 1.84 -15.25 12.31
N LEU A 250 2.77 -14.91 11.41
CA LEU A 250 2.66 -15.28 9.99
C LEU A 250 2.79 -16.81 9.79
N HIS A 251 3.70 -17.48 10.51
CA HIS A 251 3.88 -18.93 10.44
C HIS A 251 2.67 -19.69 11.01
N GLU A 252 2.15 -19.28 12.16
CA GLU A 252 0.97 -19.89 12.78
C GLU A 252 -0.25 -19.82 11.84
N ASN A 253 -0.42 -18.70 11.14
CA ASN A 253 -1.48 -18.54 10.14
C ASN A 253 -1.33 -19.51 8.96
N ILE A 254 -0.11 -19.79 8.49
CA ILE A 254 0.14 -20.72 7.38
C ILE A 254 -0.08 -22.16 7.87
N LEU A 255 0.40 -22.52 9.06
CA LEU A 255 0.25 -23.88 9.62
C LEU A 255 -1.22 -24.21 9.88
N SER A 256 -2.00 -23.30 10.47
CA SER A 256 -3.42 -23.52 10.73
C SER A 256 -4.25 -23.80 9.47
N GLU A 257 -3.79 -23.36 8.30
CA GLU A 257 -4.43 -23.66 7.02
C GLU A 257 -4.05 -25.02 6.43
N LEU A 258 -2.79 -25.40 6.59
CA LEU A 258 -2.33 -26.72 6.17
C LEU A 258 -3.06 -27.82 6.93
N ASP A 259 -3.29 -27.63 8.22
CA ASP A 259 -4.01 -28.57 9.07
C ASP A 259 -5.53 -28.56 8.79
N GLY A 260 -6.14 -27.40 8.56
CA GLY A 260 -7.55 -27.27 8.18
C GLY A 260 -7.87 -27.83 6.79
N GLY A 261 -6.90 -27.84 5.87
CA GLY A 261 -7.05 -28.43 4.53
C GLY A 261 -7.00 -29.96 4.49
N GLN A 262 -6.43 -30.62 5.50
CA GLN A 262 -6.37 -32.11 5.58
C GLN A 262 -7.69 -32.73 6.07
N THR A 263 -8.45 -32.03 6.90
CA THR A 263 -9.74 -32.53 7.42
C THR A 263 -10.87 -32.60 6.37
N VAL A 264 -10.75 -31.91 5.22
CA VAL A 264 -11.76 -31.93 4.15
C VAL A 264 -11.50 -33.06 3.13
N ARG A 265 -10.29 -33.63 3.04
CA ARG A 265 -9.95 -34.69 2.07
C ARG A 265 -10.21 -36.12 2.52
N THR A 266 -10.47 -36.36 3.80
CA THR A 266 -10.71 -37.71 4.35
C THR A 266 -12.18 -38.12 4.50
N ALA A 267 -13.14 -37.26 4.11
CA ALA A 267 -14.58 -37.55 4.18
C ALA A 267 -15.23 -37.94 2.82
N GLY A 268 -14.44 -38.27 1.79
CA GLY A 268 -14.90 -38.51 0.42
C GLY A 268 -14.51 -39.85 -0.22
N GLU A 269 -13.99 -40.83 0.55
CA GLU A 269 -13.84 -42.20 0.01
C GLU A 269 -14.43 -43.21 0.97
N GLY A 270 -15.68 -43.56 0.69
CA GLY A 270 -16.43 -44.63 1.36
C GLY A 270 -17.74 -44.90 0.70
N ILE A 271 -17.75 -45.91 -0.19
CA ILE A 271 -18.80 -46.67 -0.87
C ILE A 271 -19.04 -46.30 -2.33
#